data_b95253bc406594f3e5025416e767b36e
#
_entry.id   b95253bc406594f3e5025416e767b36e
#
_cell.length_a   1.000
_cell.length_b   1.000
_cell.length_c   1.000
_cell.angle_alpha   90.00
_cell.angle_beta   90.00
_cell.angle_gamma   90.00
#
_symmetry.space_group_name_H-M   'P 1'
#
loop_
_entity.id
_entity.type
_entity.pdbx_description
1 polymer ?
#
loop_
_entity_poly.entity_id
_entity_poly.type
_entity_poly.pdbx_seq_one_letter_code
_entity_poly.pdbx_strand_id
1 'polypeptide(L)'
;VVLLKNPKVILSAGMNVGIKAARGECILKVDCHSHITENFIENNVKVIENGEYVCGGPRPNIIENEDNLSKTLLLVEENMFGSGIANYRKQTSKQYVSSVFQGMYKKEIFDKIGLLDEKVGRVEDNELHYRIRKNGYKIRYSNDILSYQYTRPTVNRMLKQKYSNGYWIGKVSHVYPKAFSIFHFVPFVFVLGIIFSLLMLPLTKLFAVLLVIAYGLFTILVTLMTIINNKFNATMLLIPILLFLVHFSYGLGTLVGLVKGFSWKKEYYKE
;
A
#
# COMPACT_ATOMS: atom_id res chain seq x y z
N VAL A 1 7.60 -14.12 -25.27
CA VAL A 1 8.08 -13.58 -23.97
C VAL A 1 9.49 -13.06 -24.15
N VAL A 2 9.76 -11.85 -23.66
CA VAL A 2 11.09 -11.23 -23.70
C VAL A 2 11.59 -11.09 -22.26
N LEU A 3 12.74 -11.70 -21.96
CA LEU A 3 13.40 -11.57 -20.67
C LEU A 3 14.36 -10.38 -20.68
N LEU A 4 14.19 -9.46 -19.75
CA LEU A 4 15.01 -8.26 -19.62
C LEU A 4 15.81 -8.30 -18.31
N LYS A 5 17.07 -7.89 -18.38
CA LYS A 5 17.94 -7.82 -17.20
C LYS A 5 17.73 -6.49 -16.47
N ASN A 6 17.50 -6.56 -15.15
CA ASN A 6 17.46 -5.40 -14.26
C ASN A 6 18.75 -5.34 -13.40
N PRO A 7 19.79 -4.59 -13.82
CA PRO A 7 21.08 -4.60 -13.12
C PRO A 7 21.04 -3.91 -11.75
N LYS A 8 20.06 -3.00 -11.52
CA LYS A 8 19.91 -2.29 -10.24
C LYS A 8 19.14 -3.09 -9.18
N VAL A 9 18.45 -4.16 -9.57
CA VAL A 9 17.68 -5.06 -8.69
C VAL A 9 16.62 -4.34 -7.83
N ILE A 10 16.16 -3.17 -8.28
CA ILE A 10 15.04 -2.42 -7.67
C ILE A 10 13.85 -2.38 -8.61
N LEU A 11 12.63 -2.37 -8.04
CA LEU A 11 11.39 -2.51 -8.82
C LEU A 11 11.23 -1.39 -9.85
N SER A 12 11.40 -0.12 -9.44
CA SER A 12 11.28 1.05 -10.33
C SER A 12 12.23 0.98 -11.52
N ALA A 13 13.49 0.58 -11.31
CA ALA A 13 14.45 0.40 -12.41
C ALA A 13 14.04 -0.76 -13.35
N GLY A 14 13.57 -1.88 -12.79
CA GLY A 14 13.06 -2.99 -13.60
C GLY A 14 11.86 -2.58 -14.46
N MET A 15 10.93 -1.83 -13.89
CA MET A 15 9.80 -1.27 -14.64
C MET A 15 10.26 -0.33 -15.75
N ASN A 16 11.23 0.55 -15.47
CA ASN A 16 11.79 1.45 -16.47
C ASN A 16 12.45 0.71 -17.64
N VAL A 17 13.16 -0.38 -17.36
CA VAL A 17 13.72 -1.26 -18.41
C VAL A 17 12.58 -1.86 -19.25
N GLY A 18 11.52 -2.34 -18.60
CA GLY A 18 10.34 -2.89 -19.29
C GLY A 18 9.62 -1.86 -20.14
N ILE A 19 9.37 -0.66 -19.61
CA ILE A 19 8.69 0.44 -20.34
C ILE A 19 9.49 0.86 -21.57
N LYS A 20 10.81 1.00 -21.44
CA LYS A 20 11.68 1.36 -22.58
C LYS A 20 11.69 0.28 -23.68
N ALA A 21 11.66 -0.98 -23.29
CA ALA A 21 11.69 -2.10 -24.23
C ALA A 21 10.32 -2.41 -24.87
N ALA A 22 9.23 -1.95 -24.25
CA ALA A 22 7.87 -2.22 -24.71
C ALA A 22 7.60 -1.56 -26.05
N ARG A 23 6.93 -2.30 -26.96
CA ARG A 23 6.56 -1.86 -28.32
C ARG A 23 5.10 -1.45 -28.43
N GLY A 24 4.26 -1.81 -27.46
CA GLY A 24 2.83 -1.50 -27.47
C GLY A 24 2.56 -0.03 -27.13
N GLU A 25 1.37 0.43 -27.53
CA GLU A 25 0.86 1.77 -27.22
C GLU A 25 0.47 1.92 -25.75
N CYS A 26 0.18 0.80 -25.09
CA CYS A 26 -0.17 0.73 -23.69
C CYS A 26 0.83 -0.12 -22.90
N ILE A 27 1.10 0.29 -21.69
CA ILE A 27 1.91 -0.44 -20.71
C ILE A 27 0.99 -0.95 -19.59
N LEU A 28 0.95 -2.25 -19.40
CA LEU A 28 0.23 -2.89 -18.31
C LEU A 28 1.23 -3.45 -17.30
N LYS A 29 1.14 -2.99 -16.05
CA LYS A 29 1.91 -3.56 -14.93
C LYS A 29 1.12 -4.74 -14.34
N VAL A 30 1.77 -5.90 -14.27
CA VAL A 30 1.26 -7.07 -13.54
C VAL A 30 2.36 -7.62 -12.64
N ASP A 31 2.09 -7.70 -11.35
CA ASP A 31 3.05 -8.24 -10.38
C ASP A 31 3.04 -9.78 -10.40
N CYS A 32 4.20 -10.41 -10.23
CA CYS A 32 4.36 -11.87 -10.29
C CYS A 32 3.61 -12.64 -9.17
N HIS A 33 3.16 -11.96 -8.12
CA HIS A 33 2.37 -12.53 -7.01
C HIS A 33 0.89 -12.10 -7.08
N SER A 34 0.42 -11.80 -8.28
CA SER A 34 -0.95 -11.40 -8.56
C SER A 34 -1.62 -12.42 -9.47
N HIS A 35 -2.93 -12.47 -9.39
CA HIS A 35 -3.81 -13.20 -10.29
C HIS A 35 -4.73 -12.20 -11.00
N ILE A 36 -4.82 -12.29 -12.32
CA ILE A 36 -5.71 -11.46 -13.15
C ILE A 36 -6.86 -12.32 -13.68
N THR A 37 -8.04 -11.71 -13.85
CA THR A 37 -9.19 -12.37 -14.48
C THR A 37 -8.99 -12.51 -15.99
N GLU A 38 -9.72 -13.41 -16.63
CA GLU A 38 -9.62 -13.66 -18.07
C GLU A 38 -9.83 -12.38 -18.91
N ASN A 39 -10.78 -11.55 -18.52
CA ASN A 39 -11.12 -10.31 -19.24
C ASN A 39 -10.31 -9.10 -18.76
N PHE A 40 -9.31 -9.28 -17.92
CA PHE A 40 -8.56 -8.18 -17.30
C PHE A 40 -7.91 -7.24 -18.31
N ILE A 41 -7.23 -7.80 -19.31
CA ILE A 41 -6.56 -7.01 -20.36
C ILE A 41 -7.59 -6.30 -21.22
N GLU A 42 -8.60 -7.01 -21.68
CA GLU A 42 -9.67 -6.47 -22.52
C GLU A 42 -10.39 -5.30 -21.85
N ASN A 43 -10.74 -5.45 -20.56
CA ASN A 43 -11.41 -4.40 -19.80
C ASN A 43 -10.53 -3.15 -19.61
N ASN A 44 -9.21 -3.33 -19.42
CA ASN A 44 -8.27 -2.21 -19.40
C ASN A 44 -8.23 -1.48 -20.75
N VAL A 45 -8.12 -2.24 -21.86
CA VAL A 45 -8.06 -1.68 -23.21
C VAL A 45 -9.32 -0.88 -23.52
N LYS A 46 -10.51 -1.42 -23.25
CA LYS A 46 -11.79 -0.70 -23.44
C LYS A 46 -11.82 0.65 -22.74
N VAL A 47 -11.27 0.74 -21.51
CA VAL A 47 -11.22 2.00 -20.78
C VAL A 47 -10.25 2.99 -21.41
N ILE A 48 -9.10 2.53 -21.90
CA ILE A 48 -8.12 3.37 -22.58
C ILE A 48 -8.65 3.87 -23.93
N GLU A 49 -9.33 3.02 -24.70
CA GLU A 49 -9.95 3.36 -25.99
C GLU A 49 -11.06 4.40 -25.83
N ASN A 50 -11.75 4.42 -24.69
CA ASN A 50 -12.71 5.46 -24.34
C ASN A 50 -12.09 6.82 -23.94
N GLY A 51 -10.80 7.01 -24.23
CA GLY A 51 -10.10 8.29 -24.08
C GLY A 51 -9.33 8.49 -22.79
N GLU A 52 -9.29 7.49 -21.90
CA GLU A 52 -8.52 7.58 -20.65
C GLU A 52 -7.03 7.31 -20.88
N TYR A 53 -6.18 7.93 -20.07
CA TYR A 53 -4.72 7.75 -20.16
C TYR A 53 -4.19 6.71 -19.17
N VAL A 54 -4.87 6.55 -18.04
CA VAL A 54 -4.49 5.63 -16.97
C VAL A 54 -5.75 5.00 -16.41
N CYS A 55 -5.74 3.69 -16.27
CA CYS A 55 -6.83 2.98 -15.63
C CYS A 55 -6.36 1.81 -14.76
N GLY A 56 -7.28 1.32 -13.96
CA GLY A 56 -7.14 0.12 -13.14
C GLY A 56 -8.43 -0.14 -12.39
N GLY A 57 -8.43 -1.14 -11.53
CA GLY A 57 -9.63 -1.54 -10.82
C GLY A 57 -9.36 -2.19 -9.46
N PRO A 58 -10.36 -2.88 -8.91
CA PRO A 58 -10.25 -3.53 -7.61
C PRO A 58 -9.21 -4.65 -7.63
N ARG A 59 -8.49 -4.72 -6.52
CA ARG A 59 -7.51 -5.75 -6.24
C ARG A 59 -7.68 -6.26 -4.80
N PRO A 60 -8.73 -7.04 -4.53
CA PRO A 60 -8.86 -7.69 -3.23
C PRO A 60 -7.71 -8.66 -2.98
N ASN A 61 -7.45 -8.89 -1.71
CA ASN A 61 -6.48 -9.90 -1.32
C ASN A 61 -7.12 -11.28 -1.30
N ILE A 62 -6.30 -12.30 -1.60
CA ILE A 62 -6.65 -13.71 -1.46
C ILE A 62 -5.57 -14.43 -0.65
N ILE A 63 -5.89 -15.60 -0.15
CA ILE A 63 -4.97 -16.49 0.56
C ILE A 63 -4.60 -17.67 -0.31
N GLU A 64 -3.38 -18.14 -0.18
CA GLU A 64 -2.90 -19.34 -0.86
C GLU A 64 -3.35 -20.60 -0.10
N ASN A 65 -3.24 -20.56 1.22
CA ASN A 65 -3.64 -21.65 2.11
C ASN A 65 -4.89 -21.29 2.89
N GLU A 66 -5.87 -22.18 2.90
CA GLU A 66 -7.14 -21.96 3.58
C GLU A 66 -7.14 -22.33 5.08
N ASP A 67 -5.98 -22.28 5.73
CA ASP A 67 -5.89 -22.47 7.18
C ASP A 67 -6.45 -21.27 7.97
N ASN A 68 -6.80 -21.52 9.22
CA ASN A 68 -7.44 -20.51 10.07
C ASN A 68 -6.57 -19.28 10.31
N LEU A 69 -5.25 -19.44 10.44
CA LEU A 69 -4.34 -18.30 10.66
C LEU A 69 -4.26 -17.43 9.40
N SER A 70 -4.11 -18.02 8.22
CA SER A 70 -4.12 -17.31 6.93
C SER A 70 -5.41 -16.52 6.72
N LYS A 71 -6.58 -17.11 7.05
CA LYS A 71 -7.87 -16.43 7.05
C LYS A 71 -7.89 -15.24 8.01
N THR A 72 -7.35 -15.40 9.20
CA THR A 72 -7.28 -14.30 10.19
C THR A 72 -6.32 -13.19 9.76
N LEU A 73 -5.15 -13.52 9.17
CA LEU A 73 -4.23 -12.54 8.62
C LEU A 73 -4.88 -11.75 7.47
N LEU A 74 -5.64 -12.41 6.61
CA LEU A 74 -6.42 -11.75 5.57
C LEU A 74 -7.42 -10.76 6.16
N LEU A 75 -8.20 -11.17 7.19
CA LEU A 75 -9.17 -10.29 7.86
C LEU A 75 -8.51 -9.07 8.52
N VAL A 76 -7.34 -9.25 9.15
CA VAL A 76 -6.54 -8.14 9.69
C VAL A 76 -6.07 -7.20 8.58
N GLU A 77 -5.61 -7.74 7.44
CA GLU A 77 -5.12 -6.94 6.31
C GLU A 77 -6.25 -6.15 5.62
N GLU A 78 -7.43 -6.75 5.47
CA GLU A 78 -8.60 -6.14 4.82
C GLU A 78 -9.42 -5.25 5.76
N ASN A 79 -9.17 -5.32 7.05
CA ASN A 79 -9.79 -4.41 7.99
C ASN A 79 -9.45 -2.96 7.63
N MET A 80 -10.41 -2.06 7.80
CA MET A 80 -10.26 -0.63 7.54
C MET A 80 -9.03 -0.05 8.24
N PHE A 81 -8.72 -0.53 9.43
CA PHE A 81 -7.56 -0.10 10.23
C PHE A 81 -6.27 -0.86 9.90
N GLY A 82 -6.35 -1.99 9.19
CA GLY A 82 -5.19 -2.74 8.68
C GLY A 82 -4.60 -2.09 7.42
N SER A 83 -5.30 -2.22 6.31
CA SER A 83 -4.97 -1.60 5.01
C SER A 83 -6.20 -1.46 4.12
N GLY A 84 -7.39 -1.80 4.63
CA GLY A 84 -8.65 -1.86 3.87
C GLY A 84 -9.23 -0.49 3.46
N ILE A 85 -8.63 0.62 3.92
CA ILE A 85 -9.02 1.99 3.50
C ILE A 85 -8.68 2.28 2.03
N ALA A 86 -7.70 1.57 1.45
CA ALA A 86 -7.26 1.83 0.10
C ALA A 86 -8.36 1.49 -0.92
N ASN A 87 -8.72 2.48 -1.76
CA ASN A 87 -9.81 2.34 -2.74
C ASN A 87 -9.61 1.16 -3.70
N TYR A 88 -8.38 0.83 -4.06
CA TYR A 88 -8.05 -0.27 -4.95
C TYR A 88 -8.31 -1.68 -4.35
N ARG A 89 -8.69 -1.78 -3.08
CA ARG A 89 -9.03 -3.09 -2.44
C ARG A 89 -10.49 -3.46 -2.57
N LYS A 90 -11.36 -2.51 -2.92
CA LYS A 90 -12.82 -2.69 -2.92
C LYS A 90 -13.41 -2.16 -4.21
N GLN A 91 -14.54 -2.72 -4.60
CA GLN A 91 -15.40 -2.08 -5.58
C GLN A 91 -15.87 -0.72 -5.04
N THR A 92 -15.91 0.27 -5.90
CA THR A 92 -16.36 1.63 -5.55
C THR A 92 -17.19 2.22 -6.67
N SER A 93 -18.10 3.12 -6.31
CA SER A 93 -18.84 3.95 -7.27
C SER A 93 -18.02 5.13 -7.82
N LYS A 94 -16.81 5.37 -7.27
CA LYS A 94 -15.94 6.45 -7.74
C LYS A 94 -15.38 6.11 -9.10
N GLN A 95 -15.59 7.00 -10.06
CA GLN A 95 -15.04 6.86 -11.41
C GLN A 95 -13.54 7.14 -11.49
N TYR A 96 -13.02 8.01 -10.62
CA TYR A 96 -11.62 8.39 -10.56
C TYR A 96 -11.06 8.24 -9.14
N VAL A 97 -9.83 7.75 -9.07
CA VAL A 97 -9.14 7.48 -7.81
C VAL A 97 -7.76 8.12 -7.77
N SER A 98 -7.17 8.17 -6.60
CA SER A 98 -5.81 8.71 -6.42
C SER A 98 -4.70 7.74 -6.82
N SER A 99 -4.97 6.44 -6.79
CA SER A 99 -4.00 5.40 -7.09
C SER A 99 -4.72 4.10 -7.45
N VAL A 100 -4.10 3.31 -8.32
CA VAL A 100 -4.45 1.92 -8.65
C VAL A 100 -3.21 1.05 -8.44
N PHE A 101 -3.37 -0.26 -8.42
CA PHE A 101 -2.23 -1.14 -8.15
C PHE A 101 -1.66 -1.77 -9.42
N GLN A 102 -2.50 -2.42 -10.21
CA GLN A 102 -2.13 -3.00 -11.50
C GLN A 102 -2.74 -2.14 -12.61
N GLY A 103 -2.06 -1.00 -12.84
CA GLY A 103 -2.55 -0.01 -13.79
C GLY A 103 -2.12 -0.29 -15.22
N MET A 104 -3.00 0.05 -16.16
CA MET A 104 -2.66 0.25 -17.56
C MET A 104 -2.45 1.74 -17.84
N TYR A 105 -1.42 2.06 -18.59
CA TYR A 105 -0.99 3.41 -18.92
C TYR A 105 -0.82 3.54 -20.43
N LYS A 106 -1.33 4.60 -21.06
CA LYS A 106 -0.86 4.96 -22.39
C LYS A 106 0.63 5.25 -22.35
N LYS A 107 1.42 4.66 -23.25
CA LYS A 107 2.88 4.78 -23.23
C LYS A 107 3.35 6.23 -23.31
N GLU A 108 2.66 7.06 -24.10
CA GLU A 108 2.95 8.49 -24.25
C GLU A 108 2.92 9.29 -22.93
N ILE A 109 2.27 8.78 -21.87
CA ILE A 109 2.25 9.46 -20.57
C ILE A 109 3.65 9.52 -19.97
N PHE A 110 4.48 8.49 -20.20
CA PHE A 110 5.86 8.44 -19.71
C PHE A 110 6.78 9.43 -20.42
N ASP A 111 6.45 9.81 -21.65
CA ASP A 111 7.17 10.86 -22.39
C ASP A 111 6.90 12.25 -21.77
N LYS A 112 5.69 12.44 -21.24
CA LYS A 112 5.24 13.73 -20.66
C LYS A 112 5.62 13.89 -19.18
N ILE A 113 5.51 12.83 -18.39
CA ILE A 113 5.74 12.90 -16.93
C ILE A 113 7.08 12.27 -16.49
N GLY A 114 7.80 11.62 -17.40
CA GLY A 114 9.00 10.85 -17.11
C GLY A 114 8.71 9.44 -16.58
N LEU A 115 9.74 8.63 -16.55
CA LEU A 115 9.72 7.26 -16.05
C LEU A 115 9.58 7.22 -14.51
N LEU A 116 9.52 6.02 -13.94
CA LEU A 116 9.52 5.86 -12.47
C LEU A 116 10.81 6.38 -11.87
N ASP A 117 10.70 6.98 -10.69
CA ASP A 117 11.85 7.45 -9.92
C ASP A 117 12.62 6.27 -9.32
N GLU A 118 13.81 6.01 -9.83
CA GLU A 118 14.65 4.88 -9.40
C GLU A 118 15.30 5.10 -8.02
N LYS A 119 15.24 6.31 -7.45
CA LYS A 119 15.67 6.59 -6.08
C LYS A 119 14.62 6.15 -5.05
N VAL A 120 13.38 5.89 -5.51
CA VAL A 120 12.28 5.38 -4.68
C VAL A 120 12.27 3.86 -4.75
N GLY A 121 12.72 3.21 -3.66
CA GLY A 121 12.83 1.75 -3.63
C GLY A 121 11.52 1.02 -3.33
N ARG A 122 10.51 1.74 -2.81
CA ARG A 122 9.14 1.27 -2.58
C ARG A 122 8.18 2.47 -2.59
N VAL A 123 6.88 2.22 -2.72
CA VAL A 123 5.83 3.23 -2.92
C VAL A 123 5.94 3.99 -4.24
N GLU A 124 6.60 3.39 -5.21
CA GLU A 124 6.80 3.89 -6.57
C GLU A 124 5.48 4.20 -7.28
N ASP A 125 4.44 3.38 -7.03
CA ASP A 125 3.10 3.61 -7.57
C ASP A 125 2.50 4.92 -7.01
N ASN A 126 2.67 5.20 -5.72
CA ASN A 126 2.17 6.43 -5.10
C ASN A 126 2.86 7.67 -5.68
N GLU A 127 4.15 7.60 -5.91
CA GLU A 127 4.97 8.66 -6.49
C GLU A 127 4.56 8.91 -7.95
N LEU A 128 4.51 7.86 -8.78
CA LEU A 128 4.10 7.93 -10.18
C LEU A 128 2.68 8.50 -10.31
N HIS A 129 1.72 7.97 -9.57
CA HIS A 129 0.33 8.43 -9.59
C HIS A 129 0.18 9.86 -9.08
N TYR A 130 1.03 10.30 -8.15
CA TYR A 130 1.08 11.70 -7.75
C TYR A 130 1.53 12.59 -8.93
N ARG A 131 2.60 12.23 -9.66
CA ARG A 131 3.05 13.00 -10.85
C ARG A 131 2.02 12.99 -11.96
N ILE A 132 1.35 11.87 -12.23
CA ILE A 132 0.24 11.77 -13.19
C ILE A 132 -0.83 12.81 -12.85
N ARG A 133 -1.32 12.82 -11.61
CA ARG A 133 -2.36 13.76 -11.16
C ARG A 133 -1.88 15.22 -11.14
N LYS A 134 -0.63 15.46 -10.77
CA LYS A 134 -0.02 16.79 -10.76
C LYS A 134 0.05 17.39 -12.17
N ASN A 135 0.19 16.56 -13.20
CA ASN A 135 0.19 16.96 -14.62
C ASN A 135 -1.23 16.99 -15.24
N GLY A 136 -2.28 16.96 -14.42
CA GLY A 136 -3.67 17.11 -14.87
C GLY A 136 -4.34 15.84 -15.36
N TYR A 137 -3.64 14.70 -15.39
CA TYR A 137 -4.24 13.43 -15.78
C TYR A 137 -5.05 12.83 -14.65
N LYS A 138 -6.14 12.14 -15.01
CA LYS A 138 -6.97 11.39 -14.06
C LYS A 138 -6.63 9.91 -14.14
N ILE A 139 -6.89 9.19 -13.05
CA ILE A 139 -6.74 7.75 -12.99
C ILE A 139 -8.15 7.16 -12.94
N ARG A 140 -8.56 6.56 -14.05
CA ARG A 140 -9.88 5.94 -14.19
C ARG A 140 -9.94 4.65 -13.39
N TYR A 141 -11.02 4.47 -12.65
CA TYR A 141 -11.30 3.24 -11.93
C TYR A 141 -12.51 2.53 -12.53
N SER A 142 -12.36 1.25 -12.87
CA SER A 142 -13.45 0.40 -13.33
C SER A 142 -13.51 -0.87 -12.48
N ASN A 143 -14.71 -1.20 -12.00
CA ASN A 143 -14.94 -2.43 -11.23
C ASN A 143 -14.75 -3.70 -12.08
N ASP A 144 -14.82 -3.59 -13.40
CA ASP A 144 -14.62 -4.70 -14.34
C ASP A 144 -13.13 -5.09 -14.51
N ILE A 145 -12.21 -4.19 -14.10
CA ILE A 145 -10.78 -4.44 -14.12
C ILE A 145 -10.36 -5.13 -12.82
N LEU A 146 -10.73 -6.41 -12.69
CA LEU A 146 -10.53 -7.16 -11.44
C LEU A 146 -9.25 -7.99 -11.47
N SER A 147 -8.44 -7.81 -10.43
CA SER A 147 -7.26 -8.63 -10.17
C SER A 147 -7.22 -9.02 -8.69
N TYR A 148 -6.34 -9.95 -8.33
CA TYR A 148 -6.18 -10.44 -6.96
C TYR A 148 -4.72 -10.42 -6.55
N GLN A 149 -4.46 -10.28 -5.27
CA GLN A 149 -3.12 -10.40 -4.72
C GLN A 149 -3.09 -11.38 -3.56
N TYR A 150 -2.12 -12.30 -3.57
CA TYR A 150 -1.88 -13.17 -2.43
C TYR A 150 -1.35 -12.38 -1.23
N THR A 151 -1.97 -12.59 -0.07
CA THR A 151 -1.49 -12.03 1.20
C THR A 151 -0.19 -12.69 1.63
N ARG A 152 0.49 -12.09 2.59
CA ARG A 152 1.67 -12.69 3.18
C ARG A 152 1.26 -13.87 4.07
N PRO A 153 1.81 -15.09 3.84
CA PRO A 153 1.33 -16.31 4.51
C PRO A 153 1.75 -16.41 5.99
N THR A 154 2.62 -15.52 6.48
CA THR A 154 3.09 -15.56 7.87
C THR A 154 3.10 -14.18 8.51
N VAL A 155 2.88 -14.14 9.82
CA VAL A 155 2.93 -12.90 10.64
C VAL A 155 4.25 -12.15 10.39
N ASN A 156 5.39 -12.84 10.42
CA ASN A 156 6.70 -12.20 10.24
C ASN A 156 6.83 -11.51 8.86
N ARG A 157 6.39 -12.18 7.79
CA ARG A 157 6.40 -11.58 6.43
C ARG A 157 5.46 -10.38 6.34
N MET A 158 4.28 -10.47 6.97
CA MET A 158 3.34 -9.36 7.04
C MET A 158 3.95 -8.17 7.78
N LEU A 159 4.55 -8.37 8.96
CA LEU A 159 5.17 -7.30 9.74
C LEU A 159 6.36 -6.65 9.03
N LYS A 160 7.23 -7.45 8.38
CA LYS A 160 8.31 -6.91 7.55
C LYS A 160 7.79 -6.04 6.41
N GLN A 161 6.67 -6.44 5.78
CA GLN A 161 6.02 -5.64 4.74
C GLN A 161 5.48 -4.33 5.31
N LYS A 162 4.79 -4.37 6.46
CA LYS A 162 4.24 -3.17 7.13
C LYS A 162 5.35 -2.19 7.54
N TYR A 163 6.40 -2.69 8.17
CA TYR A 163 7.57 -1.87 8.51
C TYR A 163 8.18 -1.21 7.27
N SER A 164 8.41 -1.98 6.20
CA SER A 164 8.97 -1.46 4.95
C SER A 164 8.07 -0.42 4.30
N ASN A 165 6.74 -0.61 4.30
CA ASN A 165 5.79 0.38 3.80
C ASN A 165 5.89 1.69 4.59
N GLY A 166 5.84 1.62 5.92
CA GLY A 166 6.00 2.79 6.78
C GLY A 166 7.34 3.50 6.55
N TYR A 167 8.44 2.75 6.52
CA TYR A 167 9.78 3.30 6.29
C TYR A 167 9.88 4.12 4.99
N TRP A 168 9.40 3.56 3.89
CA TRP A 168 9.46 4.24 2.60
C TRP A 168 8.49 5.42 2.50
N ILE A 169 7.30 5.32 3.12
CA ILE A 169 6.38 6.46 3.20
C ILE A 169 7.01 7.61 4.00
N GLY A 170 7.58 7.32 5.18
CA GLY A 170 8.26 8.33 5.98
C GLY A 170 9.44 8.97 5.23
N LYS A 171 10.26 8.18 4.56
CA LYS A 171 11.43 8.64 3.82
C LYS A 171 11.05 9.48 2.60
N VAL A 172 10.14 8.97 1.76
CA VAL A 172 9.73 9.58 0.49
C VAL A 172 8.87 10.84 0.70
N SER A 173 8.17 10.95 1.84
CA SER A 173 7.39 12.14 2.18
C SER A 173 8.22 13.43 2.27
N HIS A 174 9.53 13.34 2.47
CA HIS A 174 10.44 14.50 2.44
C HIS A 174 10.60 15.13 1.05
N VAL A 175 10.38 14.35 -0.01
CA VAL A 175 10.50 14.79 -1.41
C VAL A 175 9.11 14.93 -2.03
N TYR A 176 8.22 13.99 -1.76
CA TYR A 176 6.86 13.92 -2.32
C TYR A 176 5.78 13.91 -1.22
N PRO A 177 5.66 14.97 -0.38
CA PRO A 177 4.72 14.97 0.75
C PRO A 177 3.26 14.80 0.31
N LYS A 178 2.88 15.33 -0.85
CA LYS A 178 1.52 15.25 -1.39
C LYS A 178 1.20 13.94 -2.10
N ALA A 179 2.16 13.02 -2.20
CA ALA A 179 1.92 11.67 -2.74
C ALA A 179 1.13 10.79 -1.74
N PHE A 180 1.14 11.15 -0.46
CA PHE A 180 0.54 10.37 0.62
C PHE A 180 -0.61 11.11 1.29
N SER A 181 -1.64 10.36 1.71
CA SER A 181 -2.71 10.90 2.53
C SER A 181 -2.35 10.88 4.01
N ILE A 182 -3.03 11.68 4.83
CA ILE A 182 -2.82 11.74 6.28
C ILE A 182 -3.03 10.37 6.96
N PHE A 183 -3.88 9.53 6.40
CA PHE A 183 -4.14 8.18 6.94
C PHE A 183 -2.91 7.27 6.96
N HIS A 184 -1.92 7.52 6.09
CA HIS A 184 -0.65 6.78 6.11
C HIS A 184 0.18 7.08 7.37
N PHE A 185 -0.08 8.19 8.05
CA PHE A 185 0.66 8.59 9.26
C PHE A 185 -0.06 8.25 10.57
N VAL A 186 -1.28 7.70 10.53
CA VAL A 186 -2.01 7.29 11.74
C VAL A 186 -1.22 6.29 12.58
N PRO A 187 -0.62 5.21 12.03
CA PRO A 187 0.20 4.31 12.83
C PRO A 187 1.47 4.96 13.42
N PHE A 188 2.00 5.97 12.76
CA PHE A 188 3.12 6.77 13.29
C PHE A 188 2.69 7.58 14.52
N VAL A 189 1.53 8.25 14.46
CA VAL A 189 0.96 8.97 15.62
C VAL A 189 0.73 8.02 16.80
N PHE A 190 0.27 6.79 16.53
CA PHE A 190 0.12 5.75 17.55
C PHE A 190 1.46 5.42 18.24
N VAL A 191 2.55 5.24 17.47
CA VAL A 191 3.89 5.01 18.03
C VAL A 191 4.40 6.21 18.82
N LEU A 192 4.14 7.44 18.37
CA LEU A 192 4.45 8.65 19.15
C LEU A 192 3.67 8.68 20.46
N GLY A 193 2.40 8.27 20.46
CA GLY A 193 1.59 8.13 21.68
C GLY A 193 2.18 7.13 22.67
N ILE A 194 2.71 5.99 22.19
CA ILE A 194 3.42 5.02 23.02
C ILE A 194 4.68 5.66 23.63
N ILE A 195 5.53 6.28 22.80
CA ILE A 195 6.77 6.92 23.25
C ILE A 195 6.47 8.00 24.29
N PHE A 196 5.51 8.87 24.00
CA PHE A 196 5.07 9.92 24.93
C PHE A 196 4.59 9.33 26.27
N SER A 197 3.74 8.30 26.24
CA SER A 197 3.24 7.63 27.42
C SER A 197 4.37 7.03 28.27
N LEU A 198 5.37 6.42 27.64
CA LEU A 198 6.55 5.87 28.33
C LEU A 198 7.41 6.97 28.96
N LEU A 199 7.62 8.09 28.27
CA LEU A 199 8.37 9.23 28.81
C LEU A 199 7.66 9.89 29.99
N MET A 200 6.33 9.87 30.03
CA MET A 200 5.53 10.42 31.13
C MET A 200 5.40 9.48 32.34
N LEU A 201 5.78 8.19 32.26
CA LEU A 201 5.65 7.23 33.33
C LEU A 201 6.28 7.68 34.66
N PRO A 202 7.45 8.35 34.71
CA PRO A 202 8.02 8.85 35.99
C PRO A 202 7.15 9.91 36.67
N LEU A 203 6.33 10.65 35.87
CA LEU A 203 5.47 11.72 36.39
C LEU A 203 4.04 11.23 36.68
N THR A 204 3.50 10.42 35.74
CA THR A 204 2.14 9.89 35.84
C THR A 204 1.94 8.67 34.97
N LYS A 205 1.16 7.71 35.46
CA LYS A 205 0.73 6.54 34.68
C LYS A 205 -0.50 6.82 33.79
N LEU A 206 -1.11 8.00 33.96
CA LEU A 206 -2.40 8.33 33.32
C LEU A 206 -2.40 8.10 31.82
N PHE A 207 -1.40 8.63 31.11
CA PHE A 207 -1.33 8.53 29.63
C PHE A 207 -1.17 7.08 29.15
N ALA A 208 -0.37 6.28 29.84
CA ALA A 208 -0.19 4.87 29.52
C ALA A 208 -1.50 4.09 29.74
N VAL A 209 -2.18 4.33 30.85
CA VAL A 209 -3.46 3.68 31.18
C VAL A 209 -4.52 4.07 30.15
N LEU A 210 -4.66 5.36 29.81
CA LEU A 210 -5.60 5.83 28.80
C LEU A 210 -5.32 5.23 27.42
N LEU A 211 -4.06 5.16 27.01
CA LEU A 211 -3.67 4.56 25.74
C LEU A 211 -4.03 3.06 25.70
N VAL A 212 -3.72 2.31 26.77
CA VAL A 212 -4.02 0.88 26.85
C VAL A 212 -5.53 0.64 26.81
N ILE A 213 -6.30 1.41 27.59
CA ILE A 213 -7.76 1.28 27.62
C ILE A 213 -8.35 1.62 26.24
N ALA A 214 -8.02 2.79 25.68
CA ALA A 214 -8.57 3.23 24.40
C ALA A 214 -8.21 2.27 23.27
N TYR A 215 -6.94 1.85 23.17
CA TYR A 215 -6.49 0.93 22.16
C TYR A 215 -7.06 -0.49 22.37
N GLY A 216 -7.15 -0.94 23.61
CA GLY A 216 -7.76 -2.22 23.99
C GLY A 216 -9.23 -2.28 23.58
N LEU A 217 -10.01 -1.27 23.97
CA LEU A 217 -11.43 -1.17 23.58
C LEU A 217 -11.59 -1.15 22.06
N PHE A 218 -10.77 -0.37 21.36
CA PHE A 218 -10.75 -0.31 19.90
C PHE A 218 -10.49 -1.69 19.27
N THR A 219 -9.45 -2.40 19.70
CA THR A 219 -9.10 -3.70 19.12
C THR A 219 -10.12 -4.80 19.45
N ILE A 220 -10.70 -4.76 20.66
CA ILE A 220 -11.80 -5.65 21.06
C ILE A 220 -13.02 -5.40 20.17
N LEU A 221 -13.41 -4.15 19.96
CA LEU A 221 -14.53 -3.80 19.11
C LEU A 221 -14.32 -4.29 17.67
N VAL A 222 -13.13 -4.06 17.10
CA VAL A 222 -12.77 -4.56 15.76
C VAL A 222 -12.85 -6.08 15.70
N THR A 223 -12.37 -6.77 16.73
CA THR A 223 -12.42 -8.23 16.82
C THR A 223 -13.87 -8.75 16.86
N LEU A 224 -14.70 -8.15 17.71
CA LEU A 224 -16.13 -8.51 17.80
C LEU A 224 -16.85 -8.29 16.47
N MET A 225 -16.65 -7.13 15.83
CA MET A 225 -17.22 -6.86 14.50
C MET A 225 -16.74 -7.87 13.45
N THR A 226 -15.47 -8.27 13.51
CA THR A 226 -14.92 -9.27 12.60
C THR A 226 -15.55 -10.65 12.83
N ILE A 227 -15.72 -11.06 14.09
CA ILE A 227 -16.36 -12.32 14.45
C ILE A 227 -17.84 -12.35 14.03
N ILE A 228 -18.57 -11.25 14.22
CA ILE A 228 -20.00 -11.16 13.84
C ILE A 228 -20.17 -11.26 12.31
N ASN A 229 -19.27 -10.67 11.54
CA ASN A 229 -19.38 -10.61 10.09
C ASN A 229 -18.74 -11.81 9.36
N ASN A 230 -18.09 -12.72 10.07
CA ASN A 230 -17.39 -13.85 9.45
C ASN A 230 -17.67 -15.15 10.23
N LYS A 231 -17.42 -16.28 9.58
CA LYS A 231 -17.47 -17.57 10.28
C LYS A 231 -16.36 -17.63 11.32
N PHE A 232 -16.74 -17.76 12.59
CA PHE A 232 -15.79 -17.78 13.72
C PHE A 232 -14.75 -18.89 13.58
N ASN A 233 -13.52 -18.55 13.88
CA ASN A 233 -12.44 -19.49 14.16
C ASN A 233 -11.59 -18.95 15.35
N ALA A 234 -10.98 -19.85 16.10
CA ALA A 234 -10.27 -19.51 17.35
C ALA A 234 -9.08 -18.54 17.13
N THR A 235 -8.47 -18.54 15.94
CA THR A 235 -7.33 -17.62 15.65
C THR A 235 -7.77 -16.16 15.51
N MET A 236 -9.09 -15.89 15.34
CA MET A 236 -9.62 -14.51 15.38
C MET A 236 -9.40 -13.83 16.72
N LEU A 237 -9.25 -14.58 17.81
CA LEU A 237 -8.92 -14.04 19.14
C LEU A 237 -7.50 -13.41 19.16
N LEU A 238 -6.68 -13.68 18.16
CA LEU A 238 -5.36 -13.05 17.99
C LEU A 238 -5.44 -11.66 17.33
N ILE A 239 -6.60 -11.25 16.80
CA ILE A 239 -6.75 -9.97 16.07
C ILE A 239 -6.25 -8.77 16.87
N PRO A 240 -6.53 -8.62 18.19
CA PRO A 240 -6.02 -7.50 18.97
C PRO A 240 -4.49 -7.40 18.95
N ILE A 241 -3.81 -8.52 19.12
CA ILE A 241 -2.35 -8.61 19.10
C ILE A 241 -1.81 -8.35 17.70
N LEU A 242 -2.43 -8.93 16.68
CA LEU A 242 -2.02 -8.74 15.28
C LEU A 242 -2.18 -7.29 14.82
N LEU A 243 -3.27 -6.62 15.18
CA LEU A 243 -3.48 -5.19 14.90
C LEU A 243 -2.41 -4.34 15.60
N PHE A 244 -2.11 -4.63 16.88
CA PHE A 244 -1.05 -3.94 17.59
C PHE A 244 0.29 -4.08 16.87
N LEU A 245 0.68 -5.31 16.51
CA LEU A 245 1.93 -5.58 15.82
C LEU A 245 2.00 -4.89 14.44
N VAL A 246 0.90 -4.87 13.70
CA VAL A 246 0.79 -4.20 12.39
C VAL A 246 0.96 -2.69 12.55
N HIS A 247 0.22 -2.05 13.47
CA HIS A 247 0.29 -0.60 13.67
C HIS A 247 1.66 -0.20 14.23
N PHE A 248 2.19 -0.96 15.18
CA PHE A 248 3.50 -0.69 15.76
C PHE A 248 4.61 -0.83 14.70
N SER A 249 4.63 -1.93 13.93
CA SER A 249 5.65 -2.14 12.90
C SER A 249 5.61 -1.06 11.81
N TYR A 250 4.42 -0.71 11.35
CA TYR A 250 4.26 0.34 10.33
C TYR A 250 4.66 1.71 10.88
N GLY A 251 4.17 2.08 12.08
CA GLY A 251 4.47 3.37 12.70
C GLY A 251 5.96 3.54 13.04
N LEU A 252 6.61 2.47 13.54
CA LEU A 252 8.05 2.44 13.79
C LEU A 252 8.82 2.60 12.47
N GLY A 253 8.41 1.90 11.42
CA GLY A 253 8.97 2.09 10.09
C GLY A 253 8.86 3.54 9.63
N THR A 254 7.69 4.18 9.80
CA THR A 254 7.47 5.58 9.43
C THR A 254 8.37 6.52 10.22
N LEU A 255 8.51 6.32 11.52
CA LEU A 255 9.42 7.10 12.38
C LEU A 255 10.86 7.03 11.88
N VAL A 256 11.37 5.80 11.67
CA VAL A 256 12.74 5.60 11.16
C VAL A 256 12.90 6.20 9.75
N GLY A 257 11.88 6.04 8.90
CA GLY A 257 11.85 6.62 7.57
C GLY A 257 11.91 8.14 7.57
N LEU A 258 11.14 8.79 8.45
CA LEU A 258 11.18 10.25 8.63
C LEU A 258 12.56 10.73 9.08
N VAL A 259 13.15 10.07 10.09
CA VAL A 259 14.51 10.44 10.55
C VAL A 259 15.53 10.30 9.43
N LYS A 260 15.55 9.17 8.72
CA LYS A 260 16.49 8.93 7.62
C LYS A 260 16.18 9.74 6.36
N GLY A 261 14.97 10.22 6.22
CA GLY A 261 14.54 11.06 5.10
C GLY A 261 15.25 12.41 5.03
N PHE A 262 15.70 12.96 6.18
CA PHE A 262 16.45 14.23 6.19
C PHE A 262 17.79 14.12 5.45
N SER A 263 18.59 13.08 5.72
CA SER A 263 19.86 12.85 5.00
C SER A 263 19.61 12.45 3.56
N TRP A 264 18.67 11.54 3.33
CA TRP A 264 18.32 11.08 2.00
C TRP A 264 17.83 12.20 1.08
N LYS A 265 17.04 13.16 1.57
CA LYS A 265 16.61 14.32 0.78
C LYS A 265 17.79 15.15 0.28
N LYS A 266 18.83 15.32 1.11
CA LYS A 266 20.04 16.04 0.71
C LYS A 266 20.79 15.31 -0.42
N GLU A 267 20.86 13.98 -0.35
CA GLU A 267 21.48 13.15 -1.39
C GLU A 267 20.62 13.11 -2.65
N TYR A 268 19.31 13.08 -2.50
CA TYR A 268 18.36 13.02 -3.60
C TYR A 268 18.49 14.17 -4.59
N TYR A 269 18.76 15.38 -4.11
CA TYR A 269 18.92 16.60 -4.94
C TYR A 269 20.36 16.92 -5.31
N LYS A 270 21.35 16.14 -4.88
CA LYS A 270 22.77 16.36 -5.25
C LYS A 270 23.16 15.78 -6.61
N GLU A 271 22.37 14.88 -7.17
CA GLU A 271 22.54 14.25 -8.48
C GLU A 271 21.49 14.76 -9.48
#